data_831ff53702a28e645783f2ad0eff10ac
#
_entry.id   831ff53702a28e645783f2ad0eff10ac
#
_cell.length_a   1.000
_cell.length_b   1.000
_cell.length_c   1.000
_cell.angle_alpha   90.00
_cell.angle_beta   90.00
_cell.angle_gamma   90.00
#
_symmetry.space_group_name_H-M   'P 1'
#
loop_
_entity.id
_entity.type
_entity.pdbx_description
1 polymer ?
#
loop_
_entity_poly.entity_id
_entity_poly.type
_entity_poly.pdbx_seq_one_letter_code
_entity_poly.pdbx_strand_id
1 'polypeptide(L)'
;MLYKHLWSLLLSFGLILTAALLLTGAAGPKTNAAGEIPPVPDPIPDNAVIFFEDINYAGHWFMYYTDRDNNDLRSIYVETNPNVNWNDRISSLKVGKNACVTFWKDILYHGSKGSYAANGTSVMAVPSLVGPGWNDKISSLKTRARDNCAKS
;
A
#
# COMPACT_ATOMS: atom_id res chain seq x y z
N MET A 1 -26.37 13.43 -90.31
CA MET A 1 -25.30 14.43 -90.37
C MET A 1 -24.74 14.57 -88.96
N LEU A 2 -23.59 14.10 -88.82
CA LEU A 2 -22.35 14.79 -88.41
C LEU A 2 -22.42 15.38 -86.97
N TYR A 3 -21.65 14.96 -86.20
CA TYR A 3 -20.30 15.16 -85.59
C TYR A 3 -20.44 15.65 -84.18
N LYS A 4 -19.59 15.50 -83.26
CA LYS A 4 -18.20 15.01 -83.06
C LYS A 4 -17.96 14.84 -81.59
N HIS A 5 -17.07 13.95 -81.24
CA HIS A 5 -16.43 13.74 -79.98
C HIS A 5 -15.90 15.02 -79.34
N LEU A 6 -16.03 15.11 -78.00
CA LEU A 6 -15.03 15.77 -77.18
C LEU A 6 -14.90 15.06 -75.89
N TRP A 7 -13.73 14.51 -75.71
CA TRP A 7 -13.27 13.94 -74.46
C TRP A 7 -13.03 15.08 -73.50
N SER A 8 -13.59 14.96 -72.31
CA SER A 8 -13.20 15.79 -71.16
C SER A 8 -12.75 14.88 -70.04
N LEU A 9 -11.44 14.86 -69.85
CA LEU A 9 -10.77 14.27 -68.75
C LEU A 9 -11.14 15.02 -67.44
N LEU A 10 -11.96 14.46 -66.62
CA LEU A 10 -12.13 14.93 -65.27
C LEU A 10 -11.17 14.14 -64.34
N LEU A 11 -10.10 14.81 -64.00
CA LEU A 11 -9.20 14.41 -62.90
C LEU A 11 -9.99 14.49 -61.61
N SER A 12 -10.43 13.35 -61.08
CA SER A 12 -10.95 13.24 -59.73
C SER A 12 -9.79 13.26 -58.75
N PHE A 13 -9.56 14.40 -58.16
CA PHE A 13 -8.73 14.51 -56.96
C PHE A 13 -9.40 13.75 -55.80
N GLY A 14 -8.95 12.53 -55.59
CA GLY A 14 -9.33 11.77 -54.40
C GLY A 14 -8.70 12.39 -53.18
N LEU A 15 -9.50 13.09 -52.39
CA LEU A 15 -9.11 13.59 -51.08
C LEU A 15 -9.00 12.37 -50.14
N ILE A 16 -7.81 11.87 -49.95
CA ILE A 16 -7.54 10.83 -48.91
C ILE A 16 -7.59 11.53 -47.57
N LEU A 17 -8.75 11.42 -46.92
CA LEU A 17 -8.91 11.82 -45.53
C LEU A 17 -8.27 10.74 -44.64
N THR A 18 -7.00 10.92 -44.33
CA THR A 18 -6.35 10.09 -43.31
C THR A 18 -6.90 10.46 -41.94
N ALA A 19 -7.90 9.69 -41.49
CA ALA A 19 -8.32 9.72 -40.09
C ALA A 19 -7.18 9.20 -39.22
N ALA A 20 -6.43 10.11 -38.61
CA ALA A 20 -5.50 9.76 -37.54
C ALA A 20 -6.32 9.30 -36.34
N LEU A 21 -6.45 7.98 -36.19
CA LEU A 21 -7.03 7.36 -35.01
C LEU A 21 -6.04 7.60 -33.84
N LEU A 22 -6.29 8.66 -33.06
CA LEU A 22 -5.64 8.86 -31.79
C LEU A 22 -6.08 7.71 -30.88
N LEU A 23 -5.29 6.64 -30.82
CA LEU A 23 -5.38 5.67 -29.72
C LEU A 23 -4.96 6.43 -28.45
N THR A 24 -5.94 7.00 -27.75
CA THR A 24 -5.77 7.31 -26.33
C THR A 24 -5.67 5.96 -25.62
N GLY A 25 -4.44 5.48 -25.47
CA GLY A 25 -4.18 4.31 -24.66
C GLY A 25 -4.66 4.63 -23.24
N ALA A 26 -5.82 4.12 -22.88
CA ALA A 26 -6.20 4.01 -21.49
C ALA A 26 -5.07 3.21 -20.83
N ALA A 27 -4.27 3.88 -19.99
CA ALA A 27 -3.32 3.19 -19.14
C ALA A 27 -4.13 2.22 -18.30
N GLY A 28 -4.08 0.93 -18.64
CA GLY A 28 -4.62 -0.12 -17.80
C GLY A 28 -3.97 -0.03 -16.41
N PRO A 29 -4.59 -0.62 -15.39
CA PRO A 29 -4.02 -0.64 -14.07
C PRO A 29 -2.59 -1.18 -14.19
N LYS A 30 -1.61 -0.38 -13.71
CA LYS A 30 -0.22 -0.80 -13.68
C LYS A 30 -0.14 -2.01 -12.77
N THR A 31 0.03 -3.18 -13.33
CA THR A 31 0.40 -4.37 -12.56
C THR A 31 1.83 -4.13 -12.09
N ASN A 32 2.03 -4.05 -10.78
CA ASN A 32 3.37 -4.02 -10.23
C ASN A 32 4.11 -5.27 -10.71
N ALA A 33 5.36 -5.09 -11.12
CA ALA A 33 6.20 -6.23 -11.47
C ALA A 33 6.33 -7.15 -10.24
N ALA A 34 6.36 -8.47 -10.47
CA ALA A 34 6.58 -9.42 -9.39
C ALA A 34 7.86 -9.06 -8.63
N GLY A 35 7.74 -8.72 -7.34
CA GLY A 35 8.85 -8.29 -6.49
C GLY A 35 8.91 -6.79 -6.19
N GLU A 36 8.07 -5.96 -6.80
CA GLU A 36 8.00 -4.54 -6.47
C GLU A 36 7.19 -4.33 -5.18
N ILE A 37 7.77 -3.60 -4.23
CA ILE A 37 7.07 -3.21 -2.99
C ILE A 37 5.98 -2.20 -3.37
N PRO A 38 4.70 -2.46 -3.02
CA PRO A 38 3.63 -1.53 -3.33
C PRO A 38 3.86 -0.18 -2.63
N PRO A 39 3.39 0.94 -3.21
CA PRO A 39 3.52 2.24 -2.58
C PRO A 39 2.72 2.30 -1.28
N VAL A 40 3.31 2.93 -0.26
CA VAL A 40 2.63 3.20 1.01
C VAL A 40 1.47 4.16 0.76
N PRO A 41 0.27 3.93 1.33
CA PRO A 41 -0.85 4.86 1.20
C PRO A 41 -0.49 6.27 1.67
N ASP A 42 -0.82 7.28 0.86
CA ASP A 42 -0.70 8.68 1.20
C ASP A 42 -1.95 9.45 0.72
N PRO A 43 -2.77 9.99 1.60
CA PRO A 43 -2.64 10.00 3.08
C PRO A 43 -2.84 8.61 3.72
N ILE A 44 -2.24 8.44 4.91
CA ILE A 44 -2.45 7.25 5.73
C ILE A 44 -3.90 7.24 6.23
N PRO A 45 -4.64 6.12 6.10
CA PRO A 45 -6.00 6.04 6.62
C PRO A 45 -6.08 6.31 8.13
N ASP A 46 -7.04 7.09 8.55
CA ASP A 46 -7.20 7.53 9.93
C ASP A 46 -7.33 6.37 10.94
N ASN A 47 -7.94 5.28 10.51
CA ASN A 47 -8.24 4.09 11.30
C ASN A 47 -7.32 2.90 10.94
N ALA A 48 -6.09 3.16 10.56
CA ALA A 48 -5.13 2.11 10.21
C ALA A 48 -3.80 2.27 10.93
N VAL A 49 -3.06 1.17 11.03
CA VAL A 49 -1.66 1.14 11.45
C VAL A 49 -0.85 0.48 10.36
N ILE A 50 0.23 1.12 9.94
CA ILE A 50 1.17 0.59 8.94
C ILE A 50 2.45 0.21 9.67
N PHE A 51 2.91 -0.99 9.41
CA PHE A 51 4.12 -1.58 9.97
C PHE A 51 5.16 -1.74 8.87
N PHE A 52 6.42 -1.39 9.17
CA PHE A 52 7.52 -1.42 8.21
C PHE A 52 8.65 -2.33 8.70
N GLU A 53 9.27 -3.00 7.75
CA GLU A 53 10.39 -3.91 7.99
C GLU A 53 11.61 -3.15 8.53
N ASP A 54 11.92 -2.00 7.93
CA ASP A 54 13.10 -1.21 8.29
C ASP A 54 12.74 0.06 9.06
N ILE A 55 13.76 0.67 9.69
CA ILE A 55 13.65 2.00 10.27
C ILE A 55 13.32 3.05 9.21
N ASN A 56 12.81 4.21 9.63
CA ASN A 56 12.45 5.32 8.75
C ASN A 56 11.41 4.97 7.67
N TYR A 57 10.52 4.00 7.98
CA TYR A 57 9.43 3.61 7.10
C TYR A 57 9.89 3.02 5.76
N ALA A 58 11.03 2.33 5.75
CA ALA A 58 11.60 1.68 4.59
C ALA A 58 11.31 0.17 4.57
N GLY A 59 11.70 -0.49 3.48
CA GLY A 59 11.51 -1.92 3.27
C GLY A 59 10.07 -2.31 2.96
N HIS A 60 9.76 -3.57 3.16
CA HIS A 60 8.40 -4.06 3.01
C HIS A 60 7.49 -3.51 4.10
N TRP A 61 6.19 -3.52 3.85
CA TRP A 61 5.22 -3.04 4.82
C TRP A 61 3.91 -3.84 4.72
N PHE A 62 3.13 -3.83 5.82
CA PHE A 62 1.75 -4.27 5.82
C PHE A 62 0.90 -3.31 6.65
N MET A 63 -0.40 -3.38 6.47
CA MET A 63 -1.35 -2.49 7.12
C MET A 63 -2.49 -3.27 7.75
N TYR A 64 -2.85 -2.88 8.96
CA TYR A 64 -4.08 -3.30 9.61
C TYR A 64 -4.98 -2.10 9.87
N TYR A 65 -6.24 -2.24 9.51
CA TYR A 65 -7.28 -1.38 10.04
C TYR A 65 -7.54 -1.71 11.52
N THR A 66 -8.23 -0.79 12.23
CA THR A 66 -8.62 -1.02 13.63
C THR A 66 -9.47 -2.29 13.78
N ASP A 67 -9.46 -2.82 15.03
CA ASP A 67 -10.19 -4.03 15.42
C ASP A 67 -9.69 -5.32 14.72
N ARG A 68 -8.39 -5.36 14.48
CA ARG A 68 -7.68 -6.56 14.03
C ARG A 68 -6.79 -7.10 15.14
N ASP A 69 -6.86 -8.40 15.31
CA ASP A 69 -6.03 -9.18 16.23
C ASP A 69 -5.19 -10.15 15.39
N ASN A 70 -3.88 -10.18 15.69
CA ASN A 70 -3.01 -11.23 15.20
C ASN A 70 -2.18 -11.76 16.35
N ASN A 71 -2.46 -12.97 16.74
CA ASN A 71 -1.78 -13.63 17.85
C ASN A 71 -0.47 -14.34 17.45
N ASP A 72 -0.15 -14.35 16.15
CA ASP A 72 1.05 -15.00 15.62
C ASP A 72 1.43 -14.41 14.26
N LEU A 73 2.40 -13.49 14.25
CA LEU A 73 2.89 -12.83 13.05
C LEU A 73 3.61 -13.75 12.05
N ARG A 74 3.88 -15.02 12.44
CA ARG A 74 4.35 -16.04 11.51
C ARG A 74 3.29 -16.43 10.49
N SER A 75 2.02 -16.11 10.75
CA SER A 75 0.90 -16.33 9.83
C SER A 75 0.79 -15.27 8.73
N ILE A 76 1.53 -14.16 8.82
CA ILE A 76 1.58 -13.11 7.82
C ILE A 76 2.90 -13.19 7.08
N TYR A 77 2.83 -13.30 5.76
CA TYR A 77 4.02 -13.37 4.92
C TYR A 77 4.28 -12.03 4.23
N VAL A 78 5.55 -11.78 3.93
CA VAL A 78 5.96 -10.65 3.12
C VAL A 78 5.42 -10.87 1.71
N GLU A 79 4.68 -9.89 1.17
CA GLU A 79 3.93 -10.01 -0.08
C GLU A 79 4.80 -10.49 -1.26
N THR A 80 6.04 -10.03 -1.33
CA THR A 80 6.98 -10.38 -2.40
C THR A 80 7.79 -11.65 -2.12
N ASN A 81 7.68 -12.22 -0.90
CA ASN A 81 8.43 -13.43 -0.52
C ASN A 81 7.61 -14.32 0.45
N PRO A 82 6.91 -15.34 -0.07
CA PRO A 82 6.05 -16.21 0.74
C PRO A 82 6.83 -17.12 1.72
N ASN A 83 8.16 -17.14 1.68
CA ASN A 83 8.99 -17.88 2.63
C ASN A 83 9.44 -17.02 3.83
N VAL A 84 9.10 -15.71 3.82
CA VAL A 84 9.47 -14.76 4.88
C VAL A 84 8.20 -14.25 5.54
N ASN A 85 8.08 -14.44 6.85
CA ASN A 85 6.95 -13.93 7.65
C ASN A 85 7.34 -12.68 8.45
N TRP A 86 6.34 -12.05 9.08
CA TRP A 86 6.50 -10.78 9.79
C TRP A 86 6.92 -10.92 11.26
N ASN A 87 7.08 -12.15 11.76
CA ASN A 87 7.55 -12.35 13.14
C ASN A 87 8.95 -11.76 13.32
N ASP A 88 9.12 -10.93 14.33
CA ASP A 88 10.41 -10.31 14.69
C ASP A 88 11.07 -9.53 13.53
N ARG A 89 10.25 -8.77 12.77
CA ARG A 89 10.73 -7.99 11.61
C ARG A 89 10.26 -6.53 11.59
N ILE A 90 9.49 -6.10 12.56
CA ILE A 90 8.96 -4.74 12.57
C ILE A 90 9.97 -3.79 13.22
N SER A 91 10.40 -2.76 12.46
CA SER A 91 11.41 -1.78 12.90
C SER A 91 10.89 -0.35 12.99
N SER A 92 9.79 -0.03 12.31
CA SER A 92 9.11 1.27 12.41
C SER A 92 7.62 1.14 12.11
N LEU A 93 6.81 2.14 12.50
CA LEU A 93 5.37 2.12 12.24
C LEU A 93 4.77 3.52 12.15
N LYS A 94 3.60 3.61 11.50
CA LYS A 94 2.76 4.81 11.50
C LYS A 94 1.36 4.45 11.96
N VAL A 95 0.82 5.24 12.89
CA VAL A 95 -0.51 5.03 13.47
C VAL A 95 -1.43 6.13 12.99
N GLY A 96 -2.51 5.77 12.29
CA GLY A 96 -3.54 6.69 11.85
C GLY A 96 -4.15 7.46 13.02
N LYS A 97 -4.61 8.67 12.81
CA LYS A 97 -5.01 9.59 13.90
C LYS A 97 -6.08 9.03 14.84
N ASN A 98 -6.93 8.12 14.35
CA ASN A 98 -8.01 7.47 15.12
C ASN A 98 -7.70 6.01 15.47
N ALA A 99 -6.45 5.60 15.41
CA ALA A 99 -6.02 4.24 15.69
C ALA A 99 -5.06 4.16 16.88
N CYS A 100 -4.88 2.95 17.38
CA CYS A 100 -3.78 2.56 18.24
C CYS A 100 -3.38 1.11 17.97
N VAL A 101 -2.20 0.74 18.47
CA VAL A 101 -1.69 -0.62 18.45
C VAL A 101 -1.11 -0.99 19.80
N THR A 102 -1.40 -2.23 20.23
CA THR A 102 -0.71 -2.91 21.32
C THR A 102 -0.01 -4.13 20.73
N PHE A 103 1.21 -4.38 21.14
CA PHE A 103 2.02 -5.48 20.62
C PHE A 103 2.81 -6.18 21.74
N TRP A 104 3.20 -7.41 21.47
CA TRP A 104 3.90 -8.28 22.42
C TRP A 104 5.12 -8.94 21.78
N LYS A 105 6.12 -9.25 22.63
CA LYS A 105 7.35 -9.93 22.19
C LYS A 105 7.11 -11.36 21.75
N ASP A 106 6.12 -12.03 22.35
CA ASP A 106 5.86 -13.43 22.08
C ASP A 106 4.51 -13.60 21.37
N ILE A 107 4.32 -14.73 20.74
CA ILE A 107 3.04 -15.12 20.16
C ILE A 107 1.97 -15.25 21.26
N LEU A 108 0.69 -15.33 20.86
CA LEU A 108 -0.46 -15.50 21.75
C LEU A 108 -0.59 -14.39 22.80
N TYR A 109 -0.05 -13.18 22.50
CA TYR A 109 -0.09 -12.00 23.36
C TYR A 109 0.67 -12.19 24.68
N HIS A 110 1.75 -12.96 24.66
CA HIS A 110 2.59 -13.23 25.83
C HIS A 110 3.84 -12.34 25.85
N GLY A 111 4.54 -12.38 26.98
CA GLY A 111 5.76 -11.62 27.20
C GLY A 111 5.53 -10.14 27.46
N SER A 112 6.57 -9.36 27.28
CA SER A 112 6.51 -7.91 27.44
C SER A 112 5.62 -7.29 26.40
N LYS A 113 4.86 -6.25 26.76
CA LYS A 113 4.00 -5.51 25.83
C LYS A 113 4.39 -4.04 25.71
N GLY A 114 4.13 -3.47 24.54
CA GLY A 114 4.25 -2.05 24.24
C GLY A 114 3.00 -1.56 23.51
N SER A 115 2.83 -0.25 23.44
CA SER A 115 1.70 0.33 22.71
C SER A 115 2.02 1.71 22.17
N TYR A 116 1.35 2.07 21.08
CA TYR A 116 1.32 3.41 20.52
C TYR A 116 -0.13 3.80 20.20
N ALA A 117 -0.50 5.02 20.55
CA ALA A 117 -1.81 5.57 20.27
C ALA A 117 -1.68 6.99 19.72
N ALA A 118 -2.30 7.26 18.57
CA ALA A 118 -2.35 8.61 18.02
C ALA A 118 -3.25 9.52 18.89
N ASN A 119 -3.07 10.82 18.73
CA ASN A 119 -3.74 11.84 19.56
C ASN A 119 -5.14 12.25 19.07
N GLY A 120 -5.62 11.67 17.98
CA GLY A 120 -6.91 12.01 17.35
C GLY A 120 -6.84 13.17 16.34
N THR A 121 -5.72 13.86 16.21
CA THR A 121 -5.58 15.00 15.30
C THR A 121 -4.63 14.75 14.14
N SER A 122 -3.58 13.97 14.38
CA SER A 122 -2.54 13.67 13.38
C SER A 122 -2.09 12.22 13.45
N VAL A 123 -1.50 11.77 12.35
CA VAL A 123 -0.79 10.50 12.30
C VAL A 123 0.37 10.51 13.30
N MET A 124 0.48 9.46 14.10
CA MET A 124 1.65 9.25 14.94
C MET A 124 2.72 8.50 14.16
N ALA A 125 3.87 9.12 14.01
CA ALA A 125 5.00 8.56 13.30
C ALA A 125 6.05 8.03 14.30
N VAL A 126 6.41 6.75 14.19
CA VAL A 126 7.45 6.10 15.00
C VAL A 126 8.55 5.61 14.06
N PRO A 127 9.55 6.44 13.77
CA PRO A 127 10.56 6.15 12.73
C PRO A 127 11.53 5.04 13.12
N SER A 128 11.60 4.71 14.41
CA SER A 128 12.50 3.65 14.88
C SER A 128 12.01 3.03 16.19
N LEU A 129 11.98 1.72 16.24
CA LEU A 129 11.72 0.91 17.43
C LEU A 129 13.00 0.49 18.16
N VAL A 130 14.19 0.89 17.66
CA VAL A 130 15.50 0.55 18.26
C VAL A 130 15.63 1.15 19.67
N GLY A 131 15.43 2.47 19.82
CA GLY A 131 15.54 3.16 21.10
C GLY A 131 14.61 2.61 22.17
N PRO A 132 13.33 2.39 21.88
CA PRO A 132 12.40 1.74 22.81
C PRO A 132 12.66 0.25 23.06
N GLY A 133 13.58 -0.39 22.32
CA GLY A 133 13.97 -1.79 22.50
C GLY A 133 12.98 -2.80 21.89
N TRP A 134 12.20 -2.38 20.88
CA TRP A 134 11.19 -3.21 20.21
C TRP A 134 11.55 -3.61 18.79
N ASN A 135 12.66 -3.10 18.26
CA ASN A 135 13.13 -3.46 16.93
C ASN A 135 13.28 -4.97 16.79
N ASP A 136 12.67 -5.55 15.78
CA ASP A 136 12.72 -6.98 15.46
C ASP A 136 12.37 -7.89 16.67
N LYS A 137 11.32 -7.53 17.40
CA LYS A 137 10.89 -8.27 18.61
C LYS A 137 9.38 -8.37 18.77
N ILE A 138 8.62 -8.06 17.75
CA ILE A 138 7.16 -8.12 17.82
C ILE A 138 6.68 -9.40 17.16
N SER A 139 5.99 -10.25 17.94
CA SER A 139 5.48 -11.54 17.48
C SER A 139 3.96 -11.64 17.47
N SER A 140 3.25 -10.75 18.17
CA SER A 140 1.79 -10.63 18.13
C SER A 140 1.35 -9.19 18.36
N LEU A 141 0.17 -8.82 17.86
CA LEU A 141 -0.34 -7.45 17.97
C LEU A 141 -1.87 -7.38 17.90
N LYS A 142 -2.40 -6.27 18.42
CA LYS A 142 -3.81 -5.88 18.29
C LYS A 142 -3.90 -4.42 17.86
N THR A 143 -4.78 -4.12 16.92
CA THR A 143 -5.13 -2.76 16.54
C THR A 143 -6.54 -2.42 17.02
N ARG A 144 -6.75 -1.22 17.51
CA ARG A 144 -8.05 -0.75 18.00
C ARG A 144 -8.31 0.68 17.54
N ALA A 145 -9.59 1.05 17.52
CA ALA A 145 -9.94 2.45 17.49
C ALA A 145 -9.35 3.16 18.72
N ARG A 146 -8.88 4.38 18.54
CA ARG A 146 -8.17 5.16 19.57
C ARG A 146 -8.87 5.15 20.93
N ASP A 147 -10.20 5.26 20.97
CA ASP A 147 -10.99 5.30 22.20
C ASP A 147 -11.09 3.94 22.91
N ASN A 148 -10.62 2.89 22.27
CA ASN A 148 -10.59 1.51 22.77
C ASN A 148 -9.18 1.00 23.13
N CYS A 149 -8.15 1.86 23.06
CA CYS A 149 -6.75 1.45 23.29
C CYS A 149 -6.51 0.87 24.68
N ALA A 150 -7.17 1.39 25.70
CA ALA A 150 -7.04 0.92 27.07
C ALA A 150 -7.66 -0.49 27.33
N LYS A 151 -8.41 -1.01 26.34
CA LYS A 151 -9.09 -2.31 26.44
C LYS A 151 -8.33 -3.45 25.75
N SER A 152 -7.08 -3.19 25.32
CA SER A 152 -6.23 -4.15 24.59
C SER A 152 -5.34 -4.96 25.53
#